data_0cdffe0456a1a1edd45a4dc3ff68567a
#
_entry.id   0cdffe0456a1a1edd45a4dc3ff68567a
#
_cell.length_a   1.000
_cell.length_b   1.000
_cell.length_c   1.000
_cell.angle_alpha   90.00
_cell.angle_beta   90.00
_cell.angle_gamma   90.00
#
_symmetry.space_group_name_H-M   'P 1'
#
loop_
_entity.id
_entity.type
_entity.pdbx_description
1 polymer ?
#
loop_
_entity_poly.entity_id
_entity_poly.type
_entity_poly.pdbx_seq_one_letter_code
_entity_poly.pdbx_strand_id
1 'polypeptide(L)'
;LLPIPFIDLTVSMKELIPAGIMGVGTDLFHLMIGFVLPFWIVIGTFAASMLVNLVANPILHTVGVLHTWEPGMSAIPTQIGNSFDFWLSFTIGSAILVALMGFWMVGKTLFQLRGKKGRGDTTEIPKDRGDIPIPVALGIWGVSTAGFVVLVAFLVPEFPWWITAAFGFIWTP
;
A
#
# COMPACT_ATOMS: atom_id res chain seq x y z
N LEU A 1 -13.46 3.08 0.49
CA LEU A 1 -14.84 2.87 0.01
C LEU A 1 -15.37 1.61 0.68
N LEU A 2 -16.51 1.72 1.38
CA LEU A 2 -17.18 0.56 1.94
C LEU A 2 -17.93 -0.19 0.83
N PRO A 3 -17.89 -1.53 0.85
CA PRO A 3 -18.67 -2.33 -0.11
C PRO A 3 -20.17 -2.11 0.09
N ILE A 4 -20.90 -1.93 -0.99
CA ILE A 4 -22.36 -1.78 -0.97
C ILE A 4 -22.97 -3.07 -1.55
N PRO A 5 -23.93 -3.72 -0.86
CA PRO A 5 -24.59 -3.34 0.38
C PRO A 5 -23.75 -3.59 1.65
N PHE A 6 -23.85 -2.68 2.61
CA PHE A 6 -23.14 -2.71 3.87
C PHE A 6 -24.08 -2.52 5.06
N ILE A 7 -24.02 -3.43 6.02
CA ILE A 7 -24.80 -3.37 7.26
C ILE A 7 -23.86 -2.73 8.31
N ASP A 8 -24.16 -1.51 8.69
CA ASP A 8 -23.36 -0.75 9.69
C ASP A 8 -23.81 -1.12 11.11
N LEU A 9 -22.92 -1.74 11.87
CA LEU A 9 -23.11 -2.09 13.28
C LEU A 9 -22.33 -1.14 14.22
N THR A 10 -21.60 -0.17 13.67
CA THR A 10 -20.72 0.74 14.41
C THR A 10 -21.47 1.50 15.49
N VAL A 11 -22.63 2.07 15.16
CA VAL A 11 -23.47 2.84 16.09
C VAL A 11 -23.99 1.97 17.24
N SER A 12 -24.34 0.71 16.96
CA SER A 12 -24.84 -0.22 17.97
C SER A 12 -23.76 -0.69 18.95
N MET A 13 -22.51 -0.70 18.51
CA MET A 13 -21.36 -1.20 19.28
C MET A 13 -20.55 -0.08 19.96
N LYS A 14 -20.95 1.17 19.86
CA LYS A 14 -20.21 2.35 20.34
C LYS A 14 -19.81 2.32 21.81
N GLU A 15 -20.63 1.70 22.65
CA GLU A 15 -20.36 1.59 24.11
C GLU A 15 -19.33 0.51 24.42
N LEU A 16 -19.27 -0.54 23.59
CA LEU A 16 -18.35 -1.65 23.77
C LEU A 16 -17.01 -1.39 23.09
N ILE A 17 -17.03 -0.74 21.91
CA ILE A 17 -15.86 -0.53 21.05
C ILE A 17 -15.85 0.94 20.59
N PRO A 18 -15.39 1.88 21.45
CA PRO A 18 -15.30 3.28 21.08
C PRO A 18 -14.31 3.46 19.92
N ALA A 19 -14.62 4.32 18.96
CA ALA A 19 -13.86 4.60 17.74
C ALA A 19 -13.59 3.38 16.84
N GLY A 20 -14.12 2.20 17.18
CA GLY A 20 -14.04 1.00 16.36
C GLY A 20 -15.09 1.01 15.23
N ILE A 21 -14.77 0.39 14.11
CA ILE A 21 -15.67 0.25 12.97
C ILE A 21 -16.09 -1.22 12.87
N MET A 22 -17.38 -1.45 12.87
CA MET A 22 -17.92 -2.80 12.73
C MET A 22 -19.08 -2.83 11.74
N GLY A 23 -19.06 -3.80 10.85
CA GLY A 23 -20.11 -3.98 9.88
C GLY A 23 -19.90 -5.20 8.99
N VAL A 24 -20.92 -5.57 8.26
CA VAL A 24 -20.89 -6.70 7.33
C VAL A 24 -21.16 -6.21 5.93
N GLY A 25 -20.17 -6.39 5.06
CA GLY A 25 -20.29 -6.13 3.62
C GLY A 25 -20.72 -7.42 2.90
N THR A 26 -21.77 -7.33 2.08
CA THR A 26 -22.29 -8.45 1.30
C THR A 26 -22.08 -8.25 -0.20
N ASP A 27 -21.12 -7.39 -0.57
CA ASP A 27 -20.81 -7.13 -1.96
C ASP A 27 -20.14 -8.34 -2.62
N LEU A 28 -20.73 -8.79 -3.72
CA LEU A 28 -20.29 -9.97 -4.46
C LEU A 28 -18.87 -9.83 -5.02
N PHE A 29 -18.47 -8.61 -5.39
CA PHE A 29 -17.13 -8.35 -5.92
C PHE A 29 -16.05 -8.62 -4.89
N HIS A 30 -16.23 -8.14 -3.65
CA HIS A 30 -15.30 -8.40 -2.56
C HIS A 30 -15.26 -9.87 -2.14
N LEU A 31 -16.42 -10.56 -2.21
CA LEU A 31 -16.48 -12.00 -1.98
C LEU A 31 -15.67 -12.76 -3.05
N MET A 32 -15.81 -12.40 -4.32
CA MET A 32 -15.06 -13.02 -5.41
C MET A 32 -13.55 -12.80 -5.28
N ILE A 33 -13.10 -11.60 -4.89
CA ILE A 33 -11.69 -11.34 -4.60
C ILE A 33 -11.17 -12.28 -3.50
N GLY A 34 -11.96 -12.52 -2.46
CA GLY A 34 -11.60 -13.43 -1.38
C GLY A 34 -11.31 -14.87 -1.85
N PHE A 35 -11.97 -15.33 -2.90
CA PHE A 35 -11.70 -16.66 -3.49
C PHE A 35 -10.40 -16.73 -4.32
N VAL A 36 -9.95 -15.60 -4.85
CA VAL A 36 -8.72 -15.53 -5.65
C VAL A 36 -7.47 -15.39 -4.75
N LEU A 37 -7.63 -14.78 -3.58
CA LEU A 37 -6.51 -14.55 -2.66
C LEU A 37 -6.12 -15.84 -1.92
N PRO A 38 -4.83 -16.07 -1.67
CA PRO A 38 -4.38 -17.16 -0.81
C PRO A 38 -5.00 -17.08 0.58
N PHE A 39 -5.48 -18.21 1.10
CA PHE A 39 -6.19 -18.31 2.37
C PHE A 39 -5.47 -17.63 3.56
N TRP A 40 -4.14 -17.75 3.63
CA TRP A 40 -3.34 -17.12 4.67
C TRP A 40 -3.36 -15.58 4.63
N ILE A 41 -3.47 -15.00 3.42
CA ILE A 41 -3.60 -13.55 3.27
C ILE A 41 -4.97 -13.11 3.78
N VAL A 42 -6.03 -13.86 3.46
CA VAL A 42 -7.39 -13.54 3.92
C VAL A 42 -7.48 -13.59 5.45
N ILE A 43 -6.91 -14.64 6.08
CA ILE A 43 -6.85 -14.74 7.54
C ILE A 43 -6.03 -13.60 8.13
N GLY A 44 -4.88 -13.30 7.55
CA GLY A 44 -4.01 -12.22 8.03
C GLY A 44 -4.67 -10.86 7.98
N THR A 45 -5.34 -10.51 6.89
CA THR A 45 -6.09 -9.25 6.76
C THR A 45 -7.27 -9.18 7.70
N PHE A 46 -8.01 -10.27 7.88
CA PHE A 46 -9.10 -10.34 8.85
C PHE A 46 -8.60 -10.14 10.27
N ALA A 47 -7.55 -10.86 10.69
CA ALA A 47 -6.97 -10.73 12.02
C ALA A 47 -6.42 -9.31 12.26
N ALA A 48 -5.75 -8.72 11.27
CA ALA A 48 -5.25 -7.35 11.35
C ALA A 48 -6.41 -6.33 11.47
N SER A 49 -7.47 -6.49 10.70
CA SER A 49 -8.67 -5.64 10.79
C SER A 49 -9.34 -5.74 12.16
N MET A 50 -9.47 -6.94 12.69
CA MET A 50 -10.00 -7.16 14.04
C MET A 50 -9.13 -6.48 15.09
N LEU A 51 -7.81 -6.66 15.02
CA LEU A 51 -6.87 -6.04 15.96
C LEU A 51 -6.93 -4.51 15.90
N VAL A 52 -7.00 -3.94 14.71
CA VAL A 52 -7.11 -2.49 14.54
C VAL A 52 -8.42 -1.95 15.12
N ASN A 53 -9.54 -2.54 14.76
CA ASN A 53 -10.84 -2.00 15.13
C ASN A 53 -11.27 -2.32 16.57
N LEU A 54 -10.92 -3.52 17.09
CA LEU A 54 -11.34 -3.93 18.43
C LEU A 54 -10.32 -3.55 19.51
N VAL A 55 -9.05 -3.35 19.17
CA VAL A 55 -7.99 -3.10 20.15
C VAL A 55 -7.32 -1.76 19.93
N ALA A 56 -6.77 -1.50 18.73
CA ALA A 56 -5.97 -0.32 18.49
C ALA A 56 -6.81 0.97 18.54
N ASN A 57 -7.95 1.03 17.85
CA ASN A 57 -8.80 2.23 17.85
C ASN A 57 -9.34 2.60 19.23
N PRO A 58 -9.89 1.68 20.04
CA PRO A 58 -10.28 2.00 21.42
C PRO A 58 -9.11 2.49 22.29
N ILE A 59 -7.94 1.87 22.17
CA ILE A 59 -6.75 2.34 22.92
C ILE A 59 -6.33 3.73 22.46
N LEU A 60 -6.24 3.99 21.17
CA LEU A 60 -5.88 5.30 20.63
C LEU A 60 -6.89 6.38 21.04
N HIS A 61 -8.17 6.02 21.14
CA HIS A 61 -9.20 6.92 21.63
C HIS A 61 -9.01 7.21 23.13
N THR A 62 -8.76 6.20 23.98
CA THR A 62 -8.54 6.41 25.42
C THR A 62 -7.27 7.20 25.71
N VAL A 63 -6.24 7.08 24.90
CA VAL A 63 -5.00 7.87 24.99
C VAL A 63 -5.20 9.30 24.46
N GLY A 64 -6.33 9.58 23.79
CA GLY A 64 -6.66 10.89 23.26
C GLY A 64 -5.97 11.23 21.93
N VAL A 65 -5.60 10.23 21.14
CA VAL A 65 -5.01 10.40 19.79
C VAL A 65 -6.11 10.60 18.75
N LEU A 66 -7.24 9.88 18.89
CA LEU A 66 -8.39 10.02 18.00
C LEU A 66 -9.31 11.12 18.53
N HIS A 67 -9.11 12.35 18.04
CA HIS A 67 -9.84 13.53 18.50
C HIS A 67 -11.15 13.77 17.73
N THR A 68 -11.22 13.31 16.49
CA THR A 68 -12.35 13.60 15.59
C THR A 68 -13.54 12.69 15.85
N TRP A 69 -13.36 11.58 16.55
CA TRP A 69 -14.43 10.63 16.80
C TRP A 69 -15.38 11.10 17.89
N GLU A 70 -16.70 11.07 17.59
CA GLU A 70 -17.78 11.36 18.54
C GLU A 70 -18.75 10.18 18.67
N PRO A 71 -19.32 9.94 19.86
CA PRO A 71 -20.29 8.87 20.05
C PRO A 71 -21.55 9.08 19.18
N GLY A 72 -21.83 8.09 18.34
CA GLY A 72 -22.96 8.12 17.41
C GLY A 72 -22.60 8.30 15.94
N MET A 73 -21.29 8.47 15.64
CA MET A 73 -20.81 8.44 14.27
C MET A 73 -21.04 7.07 13.64
N SER A 74 -21.44 7.05 12.35
CA SER A 74 -21.52 5.85 11.53
C SER A 74 -20.13 5.42 11.05
N ALA A 75 -20.03 4.26 10.39
CA ALA A 75 -18.74 3.68 9.96
C ALA A 75 -17.92 4.62 9.08
N ILE A 76 -18.54 5.33 8.12
CA ILE A 76 -17.80 6.17 7.16
C ILE A 76 -17.12 7.37 7.85
N PRO A 77 -17.82 8.25 8.57
CA PRO A 77 -17.16 9.37 9.26
C PRO A 77 -16.18 8.90 10.34
N THR A 78 -16.45 7.80 11.04
CA THR A 78 -15.49 7.20 11.98
C THR A 78 -14.20 6.79 11.28
N GLN A 79 -14.29 6.12 10.13
CA GLN A 79 -13.11 5.71 9.37
C GLN A 79 -12.30 6.90 8.85
N ILE A 80 -12.98 7.93 8.36
CA ILE A 80 -12.34 9.14 7.86
C ILE A 80 -11.62 9.86 9.02
N GLY A 81 -12.30 10.08 10.14
CA GLY A 81 -11.72 10.71 11.32
C GLY A 81 -10.49 9.96 11.84
N ASN A 82 -10.61 8.66 12.11
CA ASN A 82 -9.51 7.83 12.56
C ASN A 82 -8.33 7.81 11.58
N SER A 83 -8.62 7.87 10.26
CA SER A 83 -7.58 7.91 9.24
C SER A 83 -6.79 9.21 9.29
N PHE A 84 -7.46 10.35 9.41
CA PHE A 84 -6.78 11.65 9.49
C PHE A 84 -6.03 11.84 10.80
N ASP A 85 -6.61 11.40 11.92
CA ASP A 85 -5.99 11.58 13.23
C ASP A 85 -4.71 10.74 13.41
N PHE A 86 -4.68 9.51 12.88
CA PHE A 86 -3.56 8.60 13.14
C PHE A 86 -3.15 7.73 11.95
N TRP A 87 -4.09 7.02 11.32
CA TRP A 87 -3.73 5.92 10.40
C TRP A 87 -3.05 6.38 9.12
N LEU A 88 -3.36 7.58 8.64
CA LEU A 88 -2.70 8.14 7.45
C LEU A 88 -1.20 8.37 7.70
N SER A 89 -0.87 8.98 8.83
CA SER A 89 0.52 9.22 9.23
C SER A 89 1.28 7.92 9.47
N PHE A 90 0.63 6.94 10.11
CA PHE A 90 1.19 5.61 10.32
C PHE A 90 1.46 4.88 9.00
N THR A 91 0.52 4.94 8.05
CA THR A 91 0.68 4.31 6.73
C THR A 91 1.82 4.95 5.94
N ILE A 92 1.91 6.28 5.93
CA ILE A 92 3.03 6.99 5.28
C ILE A 92 4.36 6.61 5.93
N GLY A 93 4.43 6.61 7.26
CA GLY A 93 5.64 6.22 7.99
C GLY A 93 6.08 4.78 7.70
N SER A 94 5.14 3.85 7.67
CA SER A 94 5.42 2.44 7.35
C SER A 94 5.89 2.27 5.91
N ALA A 95 5.29 2.98 4.95
CA ALA A 95 5.72 2.96 3.55
C ALA A 95 7.16 3.49 3.39
N ILE A 96 7.49 4.58 4.07
CA ILE A 96 8.85 5.13 4.08
C ILE A 96 9.84 4.11 4.68
N LEU A 97 9.49 3.46 5.78
CA LEU A 97 10.34 2.45 6.41
C LEU A 97 10.61 1.27 5.46
N VAL A 98 9.58 0.77 4.79
CA VAL A 98 9.72 -0.32 3.79
C VAL A 98 10.61 0.13 2.63
N ALA A 99 10.43 1.35 2.13
CA ALA A 99 11.28 1.89 1.07
C ALA A 99 12.75 1.99 1.51
N LEU A 100 13.02 2.49 2.72
CA LEU A 100 14.37 2.57 3.27
C LEU A 100 15.02 1.19 3.42
N MET A 101 14.27 0.19 3.89
CA MET A 101 14.74 -1.19 3.96
C MET A 101 15.07 -1.75 2.57
N GLY A 102 14.23 -1.48 1.59
CA GLY A 102 14.44 -1.87 0.18
C GLY A 102 15.74 -1.25 -0.37
N PHE A 103 15.92 0.05 -0.20
CA PHE A 103 17.16 0.74 -0.61
C PHE A 103 18.39 0.21 0.10
N TRP A 104 18.28 -0.08 1.40
CA TRP A 104 19.38 -0.70 2.14
C TRP A 104 19.76 -2.07 1.59
N MET A 105 18.77 -2.94 1.30
CA MET A 105 19.01 -4.25 0.71
C MET A 105 19.67 -4.17 -0.66
N VAL A 106 19.15 -3.32 -1.53
CA VAL A 106 19.74 -3.08 -2.87
C VAL A 106 21.15 -2.54 -2.76
N GLY A 107 21.37 -1.52 -1.92
CA GLY A 107 22.69 -0.95 -1.67
C GLY A 107 23.69 -2.00 -1.20
N LYS A 108 23.32 -2.82 -0.21
CA LYS A 108 24.14 -3.92 0.29
C LYS A 108 24.49 -4.92 -0.81
N THR A 109 23.53 -5.30 -1.64
CA THR A 109 23.74 -6.23 -2.76
C THR A 109 24.69 -5.64 -3.80
N LEU A 110 24.51 -4.37 -4.17
CA LEU A 110 25.40 -3.70 -5.10
C LEU A 110 26.84 -3.57 -4.57
N PHE A 111 27.01 -3.28 -3.27
CA PHE A 111 28.32 -3.26 -2.64
C PHE A 111 28.99 -4.63 -2.64
N GLN A 112 28.24 -5.71 -2.37
CA GLN A 112 28.76 -7.06 -2.41
C GLN A 112 29.16 -7.50 -3.82
N LEU A 113 28.39 -7.12 -4.84
CA LEU A 113 28.70 -7.40 -6.24
C LEU A 113 29.95 -6.64 -6.69
N ARG A 114 30.15 -5.41 -6.23
CA ARG A 114 31.33 -4.60 -6.55
C ARG A 114 32.61 -5.21 -5.95
N GLY A 115 32.53 -5.81 -4.75
CA GLY A 115 33.64 -6.52 -4.12
C GLY A 115 33.94 -7.88 -4.80
N LYS A 116 32.97 -8.54 -5.39
CA LYS A 116 33.14 -9.84 -6.09
C LYS A 116 33.65 -9.70 -7.53
N LYS A 117 33.56 -8.54 -8.15
CA LYS A 117 34.04 -8.31 -9.54
C LYS A 117 35.55 -8.52 -9.72
N GLY A 118 36.33 -8.67 -8.61
CA GLY A 118 37.74 -9.04 -8.62
C GLY A 118 38.04 -10.51 -8.42
N ARG A 119 37.04 -11.35 -8.15
CA ARG A 119 37.23 -12.77 -7.88
C ARG A 119 36.34 -13.52 -8.85
N GLY A 120 36.89 -13.87 -9.99
CA GLY A 120 36.41 -14.64 -11.13
C GLY A 120 35.26 -15.66 -11.01
N ASP A 121 34.33 -15.44 -10.07
CA ASP A 121 33.15 -16.26 -9.90
C ASP A 121 31.99 -15.57 -10.66
N THR A 122 32.07 -15.64 -11.97
CA THR A 122 30.89 -15.46 -12.84
C THR A 122 29.97 -16.62 -12.50
N THR A 123 29.03 -16.38 -11.61
CA THR A 123 27.83 -17.22 -11.54
C THR A 123 27.19 -17.07 -12.91
N GLU A 124 27.48 -18.01 -13.82
CA GLU A 124 26.84 -18.05 -15.14
C GLU A 124 25.35 -18.14 -14.88
N ILE A 125 24.67 -17.04 -15.16
CA ILE A 125 23.20 -17.02 -15.18
C ILE A 125 22.81 -18.06 -16.22
N PRO A 126 22.04 -19.10 -15.86
CA PRO A 126 21.67 -20.14 -16.83
C PRO A 126 21.00 -19.47 -18.02
N LYS A 127 21.58 -19.63 -19.22
CA LYS A 127 21.11 -19.00 -20.46
C LYS A 127 19.68 -19.40 -20.87
N ASP A 128 19.14 -20.44 -20.24
CA ASP A 128 17.81 -21.02 -20.53
C ASP A 128 16.68 -20.51 -19.62
N ARG A 129 16.92 -19.51 -18.79
CA ARG A 129 15.91 -19.04 -17.83
C ARG A 129 14.85 -18.10 -18.45
N GLY A 130 15.03 -17.72 -19.72
CA GLY A 130 14.12 -16.81 -20.42
C GLY A 130 14.15 -15.37 -19.88
N ASP A 131 15.17 -15.01 -19.10
CA ASP A 131 15.32 -13.67 -18.55
C ASP A 131 15.62 -12.66 -19.66
N ILE A 132 14.87 -11.56 -19.66
CA ILE A 132 15.11 -10.46 -20.59
C ILE A 132 16.43 -9.77 -20.23
N PRO A 133 17.34 -9.48 -21.19
CA PRO A 133 18.58 -8.76 -20.91
C PRO A 133 18.29 -7.41 -20.26
N ILE A 134 19.01 -7.07 -19.19
CA ILE A 134 18.83 -5.82 -18.44
C ILE A 134 18.74 -4.56 -19.33
N PRO A 135 19.61 -4.38 -20.35
CA PRO A 135 19.50 -3.20 -21.21
C PRO A 135 18.21 -3.15 -22.02
N VAL A 136 17.64 -4.31 -22.39
CA VAL A 136 16.35 -4.38 -23.10
C VAL A 136 15.20 -4.04 -22.12
N ALA A 137 15.24 -4.58 -20.92
CA ALA A 137 14.24 -4.25 -19.87
C ALA A 137 14.26 -2.75 -19.55
N LEU A 138 15.44 -2.15 -19.36
CA LEU A 138 15.60 -0.71 -19.15
C LEU A 138 15.13 0.11 -20.35
N GLY A 139 15.37 -0.36 -21.57
CA GLY A 139 14.88 0.28 -22.79
C GLY A 139 13.36 0.30 -22.86
N ILE A 140 12.72 -0.83 -22.61
CA ILE A 140 11.24 -0.95 -22.58
C ILE A 140 10.67 -0.05 -21.49
N TRP A 141 11.23 -0.08 -20.28
CA TRP A 141 10.82 0.77 -19.18
C TRP A 141 10.95 2.26 -19.52
N GLY A 142 12.10 2.68 -20.06
CA GLY A 142 12.32 4.08 -20.44
C GLY A 142 11.37 4.58 -21.53
N VAL A 143 11.13 3.78 -22.58
CA VAL A 143 10.19 4.11 -23.64
C VAL A 143 8.75 4.17 -23.12
N SER A 144 8.33 3.20 -22.29
CA SER A 144 6.99 3.20 -21.69
C SER A 144 6.77 4.41 -20.78
N THR A 145 7.76 4.76 -19.96
CA THR A 145 7.68 5.93 -19.07
C THR A 145 7.63 7.24 -19.86
N ALA A 146 8.47 7.39 -20.89
CA ALA A 146 8.44 8.55 -21.77
C ALA A 146 7.09 8.67 -22.49
N GLY A 147 6.56 7.56 -23.02
CA GLY A 147 5.24 7.52 -23.64
C GLY A 147 4.13 7.93 -22.67
N PHE A 148 4.19 7.47 -21.42
CA PHE A 148 3.25 7.87 -20.37
C PHE A 148 3.32 9.38 -20.08
N VAL A 149 4.52 9.94 -19.94
CA VAL A 149 4.70 11.37 -19.68
C VAL A 149 4.15 12.21 -20.85
N VAL A 150 4.42 11.83 -22.09
CA VAL A 150 3.90 12.51 -23.28
C VAL A 150 2.37 12.41 -23.34
N LEU A 151 1.82 11.25 -23.07
CA LEU A 151 0.38 11.02 -23.08
C LEU A 151 -0.34 11.87 -22.01
N VAL A 152 0.19 11.94 -20.80
CA VAL A 152 -0.36 12.77 -19.72
C VAL A 152 -0.25 14.26 -20.07
N ALA A 153 0.87 14.70 -20.62
CA ALA A 153 1.04 16.09 -21.04
C ALA A 153 0.09 16.48 -22.18
N PHE A 154 -0.30 15.53 -23.04
CA PHE A 154 -1.28 15.75 -24.09
C PHE A 154 -2.72 15.76 -23.59
N LEU A 155 -3.07 14.86 -22.65
CA LEU A 155 -4.43 14.73 -22.11
C LEU A 155 -4.76 15.81 -21.08
N VAL A 156 -3.77 16.24 -20.28
CA VAL A 156 -3.94 17.22 -19.20
C VAL A 156 -2.85 18.30 -19.33
N PRO A 157 -2.97 19.26 -20.26
CA PRO A 157 -1.94 20.27 -20.50
C PRO A 157 -1.62 21.16 -19.30
N GLU A 158 -2.59 21.33 -18.37
CA GLU A 158 -2.43 22.12 -17.16
C GLU A 158 -1.59 21.40 -16.07
N PHE A 159 -1.38 20.09 -16.21
CA PHE A 159 -0.63 19.34 -15.20
C PHE A 159 0.88 19.45 -15.46
N PRO A 160 1.69 19.83 -14.46
CA PRO A 160 3.11 20.01 -14.63
C PRO A 160 3.80 18.70 -15.07
N TRP A 161 4.33 18.67 -16.30
CA TRP A 161 4.97 17.50 -16.88
C TRP A 161 6.13 16.92 -16.03
N TRP A 162 6.85 17.76 -15.29
CA TRP A 162 7.95 17.34 -14.44
C TRP A 162 7.47 16.48 -13.25
N ILE A 163 6.26 16.69 -12.72
CA ILE A 163 5.66 15.84 -11.69
C ILE A 163 5.38 14.47 -12.28
N THR A 164 4.78 14.39 -13.47
CA THR A 164 4.53 13.13 -14.17
C THR A 164 5.84 12.39 -14.46
N ALA A 165 6.87 13.10 -14.89
CA ALA A 165 8.19 12.53 -15.13
C ALA A 165 8.82 12.01 -13.83
N ALA A 166 8.76 12.77 -12.75
CA ALA A 166 9.27 12.34 -11.45
C ALA A 166 8.56 11.06 -10.96
N PHE A 167 7.22 11.00 -11.07
CA PHE A 167 6.46 9.79 -10.74
C PHE A 167 6.84 8.61 -11.64
N GLY A 168 6.94 8.81 -12.95
CA GLY A 168 7.27 7.76 -13.89
C GLY A 168 8.68 7.19 -13.72
N PHE A 169 9.68 8.02 -13.45
CA PHE A 169 11.07 7.59 -13.32
C PHE A 169 11.49 7.17 -11.92
N ILE A 170 10.86 7.71 -10.87
CA ILE A 170 11.24 7.43 -9.47
C ILE A 170 10.35 6.36 -8.86
N TRP A 171 9.05 6.36 -9.19
CA TRP A 171 8.06 5.50 -8.53
C TRP A 171 7.80 4.17 -9.25
N THR A 172 8.15 4.04 -10.53
CA THR A 172 7.86 2.87 -11.38
C THR A 172 9.04 1.98 -11.76
N PRO A 173 10.26 2.11 -11.24
CA PRO A 173 11.32 1.13 -11.52
C PRO A 173 11.10 -0.21 -10.84
#